data_8b41f43aef597985e41ddc5449aa5bfc
#
_entry.id   8b41f43aef597985e41ddc5449aa5bfc
#
_cell.length_a   1.000
_cell.length_b   1.000
_cell.length_c   1.000
_cell.angle_alpha   90.00
_cell.angle_beta   90.00
_cell.angle_gamma   90.00
#
_symmetry.space_group_name_H-M   'P 1'
#
loop_
_entity.id
_entity.type
_entity.pdbx_description
1 polymer ?
#
loop_
_entity_poly.entity_id
_entity_poly.type
_entity_poly.pdbx_seq_one_letter_code
_entity_poly.pdbx_strand_id
1 'polypeptide(L)'
;MLTVRDIMTRPVVVIRSSATVANAIWMMRAQRVRSLVVEKLTPEVSYGMLTEKDIVYNVIAPGHNPGFVRISDIMRYPCIYLPPETSVQAAAQLLSDAGVHRAPVIQDNTLLGIVSVTDILDKGSLPAPPHDELSRRIREALQHTRIIDDPEVRIQQECDIAWQVLEDMRRTATAAV
;
A
#
# COMPACT_ATOMS: atom_id res chain seq x y z
N MET A 1 -7.24 -5.58 -20.45
CA MET A 1 -7.71 -5.65 -19.06
C MET A 1 -6.46 -5.57 -18.18
N LEU A 2 -6.44 -4.70 -17.17
CA LEU A 2 -5.25 -4.50 -16.33
C LEU A 2 -5.02 -5.73 -15.45
N THR A 3 -3.79 -6.19 -15.37
CA THR A 3 -3.38 -7.39 -14.61
C THR A 3 -2.46 -7.01 -13.44
N VAL A 4 -2.23 -7.96 -12.55
CA VAL A 4 -1.27 -7.81 -11.44
C VAL A 4 0.13 -7.47 -11.95
N ARG A 5 0.55 -8.01 -13.10
CA ARG A 5 1.83 -7.71 -13.75
C ARG A 5 2.02 -6.22 -14.04
N ASP A 6 0.94 -5.54 -14.42
CA ASP A 6 0.97 -4.14 -14.84
C ASP A 6 1.12 -3.19 -13.65
N ILE A 7 0.61 -3.60 -12.47
CA ILE A 7 0.56 -2.75 -11.28
C ILE A 7 1.57 -3.14 -10.18
N MET A 8 2.15 -4.35 -10.23
CA MET A 8 3.06 -4.81 -9.18
C MET A 8 4.28 -3.90 -9.00
N THR A 9 4.78 -3.84 -7.79
CA THR A 9 5.99 -3.11 -7.42
C THR A 9 7.22 -4.02 -7.52
N ARG A 10 8.33 -3.48 -8.05
CA ARG A 10 9.65 -4.09 -8.18
C ARG A 10 10.74 -3.06 -7.83
N PRO A 11 11.91 -3.48 -7.32
CA PRO A 11 12.27 -4.84 -6.89
C PRO A 11 11.57 -5.22 -5.58
N VAL A 12 11.48 -6.52 -5.29
CA VAL A 12 10.97 -7.05 -4.03
C VAL A 12 12.11 -7.19 -3.03
N VAL A 13 11.90 -6.75 -1.81
CA VAL A 13 12.87 -6.93 -0.72
C VAL A 13 12.63 -8.28 -0.07
N VAL A 14 13.68 -9.11 -0.07
CA VAL A 14 13.64 -10.50 0.43
C VAL A 14 14.53 -10.63 1.65
N ILE A 15 14.12 -11.43 2.63
CA ILE A 15 14.85 -11.69 3.86
C ILE A 15 14.86 -13.19 4.19
N ARG A 16 15.90 -13.67 4.89
CA ARG A 16 15.99 -15.06 5.36
C ARG A 16 15.09 -15.29 6.56
N SER A 17 14.45 -16.47 6.60
CA SER A 17 13.62 -16.89 7.73
C SER A 17 14.41 -17.01 9.04
N SER A 18 15.71 -17.31 8.96
CA SER A 18 16.64 -17.40 10.10
C SER A 18 17.10 -16.04 10.66
N ALA A 19 16.85 -14.94 9.95
CA ALA A 19 17.18 -13.61 10.43
C ALA A 19 16.29 -13.22 11.63
N THR A 20 16.74 -12.21 12.40
CA THR A 20 15.96 -11.69 13.53
C THR A 20 14.94 -10.67 13.09
N VAL A 21 13.92 -10.46 13.92
CA VAL A 21 12.94 -9.40 13.71
C VAL A 21 13.59 -8.02 13.74
N ALA A 22 14.64 -7.81 14.52
CA ALA A 22 15.41 -6.58 14.53
C ALA A 22 16.03 -6.29 13.13
N ASN A 23 16.56 -7.32 12.45
CA ASN A 23 17.06 -7.19 11.08
C ASN A 23 15.93 -6.81 10.11
N ALA A 24 14.75 -7.41 10.26
CA ALA A 24 13.59 -7.09 9.43
C ALA A 24 13.14 -5.64 9.62
N ILE A 25 13.05 -5.15 10.85
CA ILE A 25 12.69 -3.76 11.16
C ILE A 25 13.70 -2.79 10.52
N TRP A 26 14.99 -3.06 10.68
CA TRP A 26 16.03 -2.25 10.06
C TRP A 26 15.89 -2.22 8.53
N MET A 27 15.70 -3.39 7.90
CA MET A 27 15.55 -3.51 6.46
C MET A 27 14.30 -2.81 5.94
N MET A 28 13.14 -2.95 6.61
CA MET A 28 11.91 -2.25 6.26
C MET A 28 12.10 -0.72 6.27
N ARG A 29 12.79 -0.19 7.29
CA ARG A 29 13.08 1.25 7.40
C ARG A 29 14.06 1.71 6.32
N ALA A 30 15.17 1.00 6.13
CA ALA A 30 16.20 1.35 5.15
C ALA A 30 15.66 1.35 3.71
N GLN A 31 14.80 0.38 3.37
CA GLN A 31 14.20 0.24 2.04
C GLN A 31 12.84 0.96 1.89
N ARG A 32 12.34 1.59 2.96
CA ARG A 32 11.02 2.27 3.01
C ARG A 32 9.87 1.36 2.58
N VAL A 33 9.92 0.09 2.98
CA VAL A 33 8.88 -0.91 2.72
C VAL A 33 8.19 -1.34 4.01
N ARG A 34 6.93 -1.77 3.91
CA ARG A 34 6.10 -2.20 5.05
C ARG A 34 5.94 -3.71 5.14
N SER A 35 6.66 -4.44 4.33
CA SER A 35 6.68 -5.90 4.34
C SER A 35 7.92 -6.44 3.64
N LEU A 36 8.28 -7.66 3.97
CA LEU A 36 9.36 -8.40 3.35
C LEU A 36 8.82 -9.76 2.89
N VAL A 37 9.28 -10.21 1.73
CA VAL A 37 9.07 -11.60 1.33
C VAL A 37 10.15 -12.43 2.01
N VAL A 38 9.75 -13.52 2.64
CA VAL A 38 10.69 -14.44 3.27
C VAL A 38 11.08 -15.49 2.26
N GLU A 39 12.39 -15.66 2.06
CA GLU A 39 12.93 -16.62 1.07
C GLU A 39 12.52 -18.05 1.38
N LYS A 40 12.49 -18.86 0.35
CA LYS A 40 12.24 -20.29 0.48
C LYS A 40 13.38 -20.96 1.24
N LEU A 41 13.03 -21.94 2.06
CA LEU A 41 14.03 -22.80 2.74
C LEU A 41 14.61 -23.82 1.78
N THR A 42 13.81 -24.37 0.87
CA THR A 42 14.19 -25.28 -0.21
C THR A 42 13.41 -24.94 -1.49
N PRO A 43 13.83 -25.39 -2.66
CA PRO A 43 13.13 -25.13 -3.93
C PRO A 43 11.66 -25.59 -3.94
N GLU A 44 11.33 -26.64 -3.20
CA GLU A 44 9.96 -27.20 -3.13
C GLU A 44 9.05 -26.44 -2.16
N VAL A 45 9.62 -25.59 -1.33
CA VAL A 45 8.91 -24.86 -0.26
C VAL A 45 8.42 -23.51 -0.79
N SER A 46 7.25 -23.09 -0.34
CA SER A 46 6.67 -21.78 -0.69
C SER A 46 7.45 -20.63 -0.08
N TYR A 47 7.22 -19.41 -0.58
CA TYR A 47 7.67 -18.19 0.07
C TYR A 47 6.87 -17.93 1.35
N GLY A 48 7.49 -17.24 2.29
CA GLY A 48 6.81 -16.65 3.44
C GLY A 48 6.59 -15.14 3.24
N MET A 49 5.84 -14.54 4.15
CA MET A 49 5.58 -13.10 4.18
C MET A 49 5.66 -12.58 5.61
N LEU A 50 6.34 -11.45 5.79
CA LEU A 50 6.42 -10.72 7.06
C LEU A 50 5.98 -9.29 6.86
N THR A 51 5.05 -8.81 7.69
CA THR A 51 4.54 -7.44 7.65
C THR A 51 4.81 -6.69 8.95
N GLU A 52 4.72 -5.34 8.91
CA GLU A 52 4.78 -4.52 10.13
C GLU A 52 3.75 -4.97 11.19
N LYS A 53 2.54 -5.36 10.74
CA LYS A 53 1.47 -5.86 11.61
C LYS A 53 1.91 -7.12 12.37
N ASP A 54 2.55 -8.06 11.69
CA ASP A 54 3.02 -9.30 12.31
C ASP A 54 4.07 -9.00 13.39
N ILE A 55 4.98 -8.06 13.11
CA ILE A 55 5.99 -7.61 14.08
C ILE A 55 5.34 -6.95 15.30
N VAL A 56 4.43 -5.99 15.06
CA VAL A 56 3.81 -5.23 16.16
C VAL A 56 3.00 -6.17 17.05
N TYR A 57 2.21 -7.06 16.49
CA TYR A 57 1.28 -7.88 17.25
C TYR A 57 1.96 -9.09 17.94
N ASN A 58 2.97 -9.68 17.30
CA ASN A 58 3.59 -10.90 17.84
C ASN A 58 4.89 -10.64 18.61
N VAL A 59 5.48 -9.44 18.50
CA VAL A 59 6.76 -9.14 19.15
C VAL A 59 6.65 -7.92 20.04
N ILE A 60 6.17 -6.79 19.53
CA ILE A 60 6.18 -5.53 20.28
C ILE A 60 5.08 -5.53 21.35
N ALA A 61 3.85 -5.89 21.01
CA ALA A 61 2.72 -5.89 21.95
C ALA A 61 2.92 -6.85 23.13
N PRO A 62 3.47 -8.08 22.95
CA PRO A 62 3.81 -8.96 24.06
C PRO A 62 5.08 -8.55 24.84
N GLY A 63 5.83 -7.55 24.38
CA GLY A 63 7.06 -7.09 25.02
C GLY A 63 8.30 -7.96 24.75
N HIS A 64 8.28 -8.75 23.68
CA HIS A 64 9.44 -9.55 23.29
C HIS A 64 10.55 -8.68 22.70
N ASN A 65 11.81 -9.08 22.93
CA ASN A 65 12.94 -8.38 22.33
C ASN A 65 13.13 -8.82 20.87
N PRO A 66 13.00 -7.89 19.89
CA PRO A 66 13.14 -8.21 18.47
C PRO A 66 14.49 -8.83 18.06
N GLY A 67 15.53 -8.63 18.87
CA GLY A 67 16.86 -9.19 18.63
C GLY A 67 16.93 -10.70 18.84
N PHE A 68 16.00 -11.27 19.61
CA PHE A 68 15.99 -12.70 19.95
C PHE A 68 14.87 -13.48 19.26
N VAL A 69 13.90 -12.81 18.64
CA VAL A 69 12.82 -13.46 17.90
C VAL A 69 13.24 -13.64 16.43
N ARG A 70 13.07 -14.85 15.91
CA ARG A 70 13.35 -15.16 14.50
C ARG A 70 12.13 -14.85 13.64
N ILE A 71 12.39 -14.54 12.38
CA ILE A 71 11.33 -14.30 11.39
C ILE A 71 10.48 -15.54 11.20
N SER A 72 11.09 -16.73 11.20
CA SER A 72 10.38 -18.02 11.13
C SER A 72 9.27 -18.19 12.17
N ASP A 73 9.40 -17.53 13.32
CA ASP A 73 8.49 -17.72 14.47
C ASP A 73 7.21 -16.90 14.33
N ILE A 74 7.22 -15.86 13.47
CA ILE A 74 6.11 -14.90 13.33
C ILE A 74 5.66 -14.67 11.89
N MET A 75 6.40 -15.15 10.89
CA MET A 75 6.03 -15.00 9.48
C MET A 75 4.75 -15.77 9.15
N ARG A 76 4.03 -15.31 8.15
CA ARG A 76 2.96 -16.09 7.52
C ARG A 76 3.56 -17.08 6.55
N TYR A 77 3.31 -18.35 6.78
CA TYR A 77 3.82 -19.43 5.96
C TYR A 77 2.83 -20.60 5.88
N PRO A 78 2.53 -21.15 4.68
CA PRO A 78 2.83 -20.56 3.37
C PRO A 78 2.11 -19.22 3.18
N CYS A 79 2.69 -18.30 2.41
CA CYS A 79 2.00 -17.06 2.09
C CYS A 79 1.10 -17.24 0.86
N ILE A 80 0.01 -16.47 0.83
CA ILE A 80 -0.82 -16.33 -0.36
C ILE A 80 -0.03 -15.57 -1.41
N TYR A 81 -0.11 -16.00 -2.66
CA TYR A 81 0.53 -15.35 -3.80
C TYR A 81 -0.46 -15.15 -4.94
N LEU A 82 -0.12 -14.27 -5.86
CA LEU A 82 -0.91 -13.96 -7.05
C LEU A 82 -0.13 -14.34 -8.31
N PRO A 83 -0.74 -15.05 -9.26
CA PRO A 83 -0.21 -15.17 -10.61
C PRO A 83 -0.17 -13.79 -11.30
N PRO A 84 0.85 -13.49 -12.13
CA PRO A 84 0.99 -12.18 -12.76
C PRO A 84 -0.15 -11.83 -13.73
N GLU A 85 -0.80 -12.81 -14.33
CA GLU A 85 -1.91 -12.64 -15.27
C GLU A 85 -3.29 -12.45 -14.58
N THR A 86 -3.32 -12.51 -13.24
CA THR A 86 -4.56 -12.26 -12.48
C THR A 86 -5.04 -10.84 -12.74
N SER A 87 -6.34 -10.67 -13.02
CA SER A 87 -6.93 -9.35 -13.17
C SER A 87 -6.88 -8.56 -11.85
N VAL A 88 -6.79 -7.24 -11.93
CA VAL A 88 -6.77 -6.37 -10.74
C VAL A 88 -8.00 -6.61 -9.85
N GLN A 89 -9.17 -6.81 -10.43
CA GLN A 89 -10.40 -7.11 -9.68
C GLN A 89 -10.30 -8.46 -8.95
N ALA A 90 -9.82 -9.51 -9.62
CA ALA A 90 -9.65 -10.83 -8.99
C ALA A 90 -8.58 -10.79 -7.90
N ALA A 91 -7.50 -10.00 -8.10
CA ALA A 91 -6.48 -9.78 -7.08
C ALA A 91 -7.05 -9.08 -5.84
N ALA A 92 -7.87 -8.05 -6.02
CA ALA A 92 -8.55 -7.36 -4.93
C ALA A 92 -9.45 -8.32 -4.13
N GLN A 93 -10.21 -9.17 -4.82
CA GLN A 93 -11.06 -10.18 -4.17
C GLN A 93 -10.23 -11.19 -3.37
N LEU A 94 -9.15 -11.73 -3.94
CA LEU A 94 -8.26 -12.67 -3.25
C LEU A 94 -7.61 -12.07 -2.00
N LEU A 95 -7.15 -10.82 -2.07
CA LEU A 95 -6.60 -10.12 -0.91
C LEU A 95 -7.66 -9.92 0.19
N SER A 96 -8.90 -9.58 -0.20
CA SER A 96 -10.03 -9.41 0.71
C SER A 96 -10.39 -10.71 1.41
N ASP A 97 -10.61 -11.78 0.65
CA ASP A 97 -11.02 -13.09 1.17
C ASP A 97 -9.96 -13.69 2.12
N ALA A 98 -8.71 -13.43 1.81
CA ALA A 98 -7.57 -13.84 2.63
C ALA A 98 -7.30 -12.95 3.84
N GLY A 99 -7.95 -11.79 3.96
CA GLY A 99 -7.71 -10.82 5.02
C GLY A 99 -6.28 -10.27 5.04
N VAL A 100 -5.66 -10.13 3.84
CA VAL A 100 -4.30 -9.61 3.68
C VAL A 100 -4.30 -8.35 2.81
N HIS A 101 -3.36 -7.44 3.06
CA HIS A 101 -3.26 -6.18 2.34
C HIS A 101 -2.26 -6.21 1.18
N ARG A 102 -1.52 -7.30 1.04
CA ARG A 102 -0.51 -7.47 -0.01
C ARG A 102 -0.15 -8.94 -0.19
N ALA A 103 0.33 -9.28 -1.38
CA ALA A 103 0.79 -10.61 -1.71
C ALA A 103 1.95 -10.56 -2.72
N PRO A 104 2.91 -11.48 -2.64
CA PRO A 104 3.92 -11.64 -3.67
C PRO A 104 3.30 -12.11 -4.98
N VAL A 105 3.89 -11.67 -6.07
CA VAL A 105 3.53 -12.10 -7.42
C VAL A 105 4.53 -13.17 -7.85
N ILE A 106 4.03 -14.36 -8.10
CA ILE A 106 4.87 -15.54 -8.38
C ILE A 106 4.41 -16.20 -9.67
N GLN A 107 5.35 -16.55 -10.52
CA GLN A 107 5.16 -17.36 -11.72
C GLN A 107 6.23 -18.43 -11.77
N ASP A 108 5.85 -19.67 -12.07
CA ASP A 108 6.78 -20.81 -12.23
C ASP A 108 7.80 -20.88 -11.08
N ASN A 109 7.28 -20.75 -9.85
CA ASN A 109 8.07 -20.77 -8.62
C ASN A 109 9.09 -19.61 -8.47
N THR A 110 9.00 -18.58 -9.34
CA THR A 110 9.86 -17.39 -9.35
C THR A 110 9.10 -16.17 -8.84
N LEU A 111 9.73 -15.44 -7.92
CA LEU A 111 9.21 -14.18 -7.39
C LEU A 111 9.41 -13.06 -8.42
N LEU A 112 8.32 -12.49 -8.91
CA LEU A 112 8.34 -11.43 -9.92
C LEU A 112 8.15 -10.03 -9.35
N GLY A 113 7.35 -9.89 -8.30
CA GLY A 113 6.97 -8.60 -7.74
C GLY A 113 6.15 -8.78 -6.47
N ILE A 114 5.61 -7.68 -5.98
CA ILE A 114 4.64 -7.63 -4.89
C ILE A 114 3.50 -6.70 -5.30
N VAL A 115 2.27 -7.04 -4.95
CA VAL A 115 1.10 -6.17 -5.11
C VAL A 115 0.43 -5.93 -3.77
N SER A 116 -0.05 -4.72 -3.56
CA SER A 116 -0.75 -4.30 -2.36
C SER A 116 -2.08 -3.61 -2.71
N VAL A 117 -2.95 -3.45 -1.71
CA VAL A 117 -4.18 -2.64 -1.86
C VAL A 117 -3.88 -1.22 -2.32
N THR A 118 -2.75 -0.64 -1.90
CA THR A 118 -2.30 0.67 -2.35
C THR A 118 -1.96 0.67 -3.85
N ASP A 119 -1.25 -0.37 -4.34
CA ASP A 119 -0.97 -0.47 -5.78
C ASP A 119 -2.25 -0.60 -6.61
N ILE A 120 -3.26 -1.29 -6.08
CA ILE A 120 -4.58 -1.41 -6.73
C ILE A 120 -5.28 -0.05 -6.79
N LEU A 121 -5.22 0.75 -5.72
CA LEU A 121 -5.83 2.07 -5.67
C LEU A 121 -5.12 3.08 -6.58
N ASP A 122 -3.79 3.09 -6.56
CA ASP A 122 -2.99 4.09 -7.26
C ASP A 122 -2.83 3.80 -8.75
N LYS A 123 -2.69 2.52 -9.12
CA LYS A 123 -2.37 2.08 -10.48
C LYS A 123 -3.51 1.31 -11.15
N GLY A 124 -4.47 0.79 -10.36
CA GLY A 124 -5.68 0.18 -10.89
C GLY A 124 -6.50 1.22 -11.64
N SER A 125 -7.03 0.86 -12.81
CA SER A 125 -7.98 1.73 -13.55
C SER A 125 -9.30 1.78 -12.78
N LEU A 126 -9.31 2.48 -11.66
CA LEU A 126 -10.56 2.80 -10.98
C LEU A 126 -11.29 3.85 -11.83
N PRO A 127 -12.64 3.79 -11.91
CA PRO A 127 -13.39 4.85 -12.52
C PRO A 127 -12.98 6.16 -11.83
N ALA A 128 -12.60 7.15 -12.62
CA ALA A 128 -12.38 8.49 -12.08
C ALA A 128 -13.58 8.86 -11.20
N PRO A 129 -13.36 9.49 -10.03
CA PRO A 129 -14.48 10.02 -9.27
C PRO A 129 -15.34 10.83 -10.23
N PRO A 130 -16.68 10.77 -10.10
CA PRO A 130 -17.55 11.58 -10.95
C PRO A 130 -16.97 13.00 -10.92
N HIS A 131 -16.71 13.54 -12.10
CA HIS A 131 -16.22 14.91 -12.27
C HIS A 131 -17.32 15.84 -11.80
N ASP A 132 -17.51 15.92 -10.46
CA ASP A 132 -18.30 16.99 -9.94
C ASP A 132 -17.50 18.29 -10.18
N GLU A 133 -18.19 19.29 -10.60
CA GLU A 133 -17.66 20.63 -10.87
C GLU A 133 -16.87 21.16 -9.65
N LEU A 134 -17.27 20.78 -8.42
CA LEU A 134 -16.62 21.14 -7.18
C LEU A 134 -15.20 20.55 -7.06
N SER A 135 -15.04 19.23 -7.26
CA SER A 135 -13.72 18.57 -7.18
C SER A 135 -12.75 19.08 -8.26
N ARG A 136 -13.27 19.46 -9.44
CA ARG A 136 -12.46 20.09 -10.49
C ARG A 136 -11.97 21.46 -10.06
N ARG A 137 -12.87 22.33 -9.57
CA ARG A 137 -12.55 23.69 -9.14
C ARG A 137 -11.61 23.73 -7.95
N ILE A 138 -11.79 22.84 -6.97
CA ILE A 138 -10.86 22.72 -5.83
C ILE A 138 -9.46 22.36 -6.32
N ARG A 139 -9.31 21.39 -7.22
CA ARG A 139 -7.99 21.03 -7.78
C ARG A 139 -7.35 22.17 -8.57
N GLU A 140 -8.12 22.87 -9.39
CA GLU A 140 -7.62 24.03 -10.14
C GLU A 140 -7.16 25.15 -9.19
N ALA A 141 -7.93 25.44 -8.14
CA ALA A 141 -7.57 26.42 -7.13
C ALA A 141 -6.29 26.04 -6.37
N LEU A 142 -6.14 24.77 -5.96
CA LEU A 142 -4.94 24.26 -5.29
C LEU A 142 -3.70 24.33 -6.15
N GLN A 143 -3.79 24.11 -7.48
CA GLN A 143 -2.65 24.19 -8.41
C GLN A 143 -2.08 25.62 -8.54
N HIS A 144 -2.88 26.64 -8.31
CA HIS A 144 -2.47 28.05 -8.38
C HIS A 144 -1.98 28.62 -7.06
N THR A 145 -2.10 27.86 -5.98
CA THR A 145 -1.66 28.29 -4.64
C THR A 145 -0.24 27.80 -4.38
N ARG A 146 0.67 28.75 -4.02
CA ARG A 146 2.02 28.39 -3.56
C ARG A 146 1.89 27.54 -2.30
N ILE A 147 2.33 26.29 -2.38
CA ILE A 147 2.35 25.36 -1.25
C ILE A 147 3.44 25.82 -0.27
N ILE A 148 3.06 26.11 0.96
CA ILE A 148 3.97 26.40 2.06
C ILE A 148 4.43 25.05 2.63
N ASP A 149 5.71 24.91 2.93
CA ASP A 149 6.31 23.64 3.39
C ASP A 149 5.86 23.20 4.80
N ASP A 150 5.12 24.02 5.52
CA ASP A 150 4.60 23.68 6.86
C ASP A 150 3.30 22.86 6.75
N PRO A 151 3.27 21.61 7.28
CA PRO A 151 2.11 20.73 7.15
C PRO A 151 0.81 21.26 7.78
N GLU A 152 0.88 21.98 8.91
CA GLU A 152 -0.31 22.52 9.57
C GLU A 152 -0.89 23.70 8.80
N VAL A 153 -0.03 24.59 8.32
CA VAL A 153 -0.43 25.74 7.48
C VAL A 153 -0.99 25.27 6.14
N ARG A 154 -0.44 24.21 5.58
CA ARG A 154 -0.91 23.59 4.33
C ARG A 154 -2.34 23.05 4.47
N ILE A 155 -2.63 22.30 5.53
CA ILE A 155 -3.97 21.76 5.78
C ILE A 155 -4.99 22.90 5.93
N GLN A 156 -4.64 23.94 6.67
CA GLN A 156 -5.51 25.09 6.84
C GLN A 156 -5.80 25.80 5.51
N GLN A 157 -4.78 26.02 4.68
CA GLN A 157 -4.95 26.61 3.35
C GLN A 157 -5.82 25.77 2.41
N GLU A 158 -5.64 24.46 2.41
CA GLU A 158 -6.45 23.53 1.61
C GLU A 158 -7.92 23.59 2.03
N CYS A 159 -8.21 23.68 3.33
CA CYS A 159 -9.55 23.85 3.86
C CYS A 159 -10.16 25.21 3.47
N ASP A 160 -9.42 26.31 3.60
CA ASP A 160 -9.90 27.65 3.28
C ASP A 160 -10.22 27.79 1.78
N ILE A 161 -9.38 27.22 0.90
CA ILE A 161 -9.63 27.18 -0.54
C ILE A 161 -10.88 26.38 -0.87
N ALA A 162 -11.06 25.21 -0.24
CA ALA A 162 -12.25 24.39 -0.43
C ALA A 162 -13.54 25.13 -0.01
N TRP A 163 -13.50 25.87 1.11
CA TRP A 163 -14.60 26.69 1.56
C TRP A 163 -14.93 27.84 0.60
N GLN A 164 -13.93 28.54 0.10
CA GLN A 164 -14.13 29.61 -0.88
C GLN A 164 -14.80 29.10 -2.16
N VAL A 165 -14.34 27.97 -2.68
CA VAL A 165 -14.92 27.34 -3.89
C VAL A 165 -16.39 26.97 -3.65
N LEU A 166 -16.71 26.42 -2.48
CA LEU A 166 -18.10 26.09 -2.09
C LEU A 166 -19.00 27.33 -2.01
N GLU A 167 -18.52 28.42 -1.42
CA GLU A 167 -19.28 29.68 -1.34
C GLU A 167 -19.52 30.27 -2.72
N ASP A 168 -18.54 30.30 -3.60
CA ASP A 168 -18.69 30.82 -4.96
C ASP A 168 -19.68 29.99 -5.78
N MET A 169 -19.66 28.67 -5.64
CA MET A 169 -20.64 27.78 -6.30
C MET A 169 -22.06 28.05 -5.76
N ARG A 170 -22.23 28.27 -4.45
CA ARG A 170 -23.51 28.60 -3.84
C ARG A 170 -24.04 29.93 -4.34
N ARG A 171 -23.18 30.95 -4.47
CA ARG A 171 -23.57 32.28 -5.00
C ARG A 171 -24.02 32.20 -6.45
N THR A 172 -23.28 31.43 -7.29
CA THR A 172 -23.64 31.24 -8.71
C THR A 172 -24.94 30.45 -8.86
N ALA A 173 -25.19 29.44 -8.03
CA ALA A 173 -26.45 28.69 -8.04
C ALA A 173 -27.66 29.55 -7.64
N THR A 174 -27.47 30.50 -6.68
CA THR A 174 -28.54 31.42 -6.21
C THR A 174 -28.80 32.56 -7.21
N ALA A 175 -27.84 32.92 -8.06
CA ALA A 175 -27.97 33.95 -9.09
C ALA A 175 -28.62 33.44 -10.39
N ALA A 176 -28.81 32.13 -10.51
CA ALA A 176 -29.38 31.47 -11.71
C ALA A 176 -30.90 31.15 -11.55
N VAL A 177 -31.53 31.57 -10.44
CA VAL A 177 -32.97 31.50 -10.17
C VAL A 177 -33.57 32.89 -10.23
#